data_b33e1c771d8bce55434d496a4030b058
#
_entry.id   b33e1c771d8bce55434d496a4030b058
#
_cell.length_a   1.000
_cell.length_b   1.000
_cell.length_c   1.000
_cell.angle_alpha   90.00
_cell.angle_beta   90.00
_cell.angle_gamma   90.00
#
_symmetry.space_group_name_H-M   'P 1'
#
loop_
_entity.id
_entity.type
_entity.pdbx_description
1 polymer ?
#
loop_
_entity_poly.entity_id
_entity_poly.type
_entity_poly.pdbx_seq_one_letter_code
_entity_poly.pdbx_strand_id
1 'polypeptide(L)'
;MKNNYIIEESITETQKVKFIIDDSPSLNRLKDMDFSCYQKGIVFCDKNLSSSWWPKIENVLKNQINIADIHYLEATEETKSIENYRILVDHLGSLKCSRDDLIIAVGGGTILDTVSYLASTYMRGITLFMIPTTLVGQADASTAGKTCINTKYAKNVLGTLYLPTFVYNNVSILKTNSEYEHRQGFSEVFKYGLLGSQALLDLMVDYKQIPTDLLMMNILRETIQVRIDIRKKDPLASNLGHTFGHALEKITKYAVNHGDAISVGIVMALEFSVSEGLVEPNFMNKIVNLMIKLGLNTKVSTGIIPEILTNTMLTDKKSSNTLIRLVLIEEIARPFEHDENYFYPVNPEKVFNFLSSFLVNEKYVNENHWDVLKGK
;
A
#
# COMPACT_ATOMS: atom_id res chain seq x y z
N MET A 1 6.02 52.97 14.32
CA MET A 1 6.60 51.61 14.33
C MET A 1 5.45 50.62 14.34
N LYS A 2 5.30 49.80 13.27
CA LYS A 2 4.30 48.73 13.25
C LYS A 2 4.89 47.59 14.05
N ASN A 3 4.36 47.26 15.22
CA ASN A 3 4.70 46.09 15.99
C ASN A 3 4.14 44.87 15.25
N ASN A 4 4.99 44.12 14.58
CA ASN A 4 4.64 42.81 14.06
C ASN A 4 4.81 41.78 15.19
N TYR A 5 3.73 41.16 15.60
CA TYR A 5 3.76 40.04 16.52
C TYR A 5 3.70 38.75 15.70
N ILE A 6 4.69 37.84 15.89
CA ILE A 6 4.69 36.47 15.36
C ILE A 6 4.50 35.57 16.57
N ILE A 7 3.48 34.71 16.52
CA ILE A 7 3.27 33.67 17.52
C ILE A 7 3.56 32.35 16.80
N GLU A 8 4.51 31.60 17.31
CA GLU A 8 4.88 30.26 16.82
C GLU A 8 4.49 29.23 17.88
N GLU A 9 3.75 28.22 17.48
CA GLU A 9 3.39 27.07 18.31
C GLU A 9 3.88 25.79 17.63
N SER A 10 4.59 24.94 18.37
CA SER A 10 5.01 23.62 17.92
C SER A 10 4.07 22.58 18.53
N ILE A 11 3.26 21.93 17.68
CA ILE A 11 2.37 20.84 18.11
C ILE A 11 3.07 19.52 17.82
N THR A 12 3.44 18.77 18.87
CA THR A 12 3.98 17.41 18.75
C THR A 12 2.96 16.42 19.33
N GLU A 13 2.19 15.78 18.45
CA GLU A 13 1.39 14.62 18.84
C GLU A 13 2.18 13.34 18.69
N THR A 14 2.35 12.57 19.76
CA THR A 14 2.93 11.23 19.72
C THR A 14 1.80 10.22 19.59
N GLN A 15 1.41 9.92 18.36
CA GLN A 15 0.41 8.89 18.10
C GLN A 15 1.05 7.50 18.18
N LYS A 16 0.47 6.61 19.00
CA LYS A 16 0.90 5.20 19.13
C LYS A 16 -0.04 4.31 18.33
N VAL A 17 0.53 3.40 17.53
CA VAL A 17 -0.22 2.36 16.81
C VAL A 17 0.12 1.01 17.43
N LYS A 18 -0.88 0.20 17.73
CA LYS A 18 -0.70 -1.17 18.21
C LYS A 18 -0.99 -2.14 17.07
N PHE A 19 0.09 -2.76 16.54
CA PHE A 19 -0.01 -3.86 15.58
C PHE A 19 -0.08 -5.19 16.32
N ILE A 20 -1.08 -5.99 16.01
CA ILE A 20 -1.29 -7.33 16.57
C ILE A 20 -1.27 -8.32 15.41
N ILE A 21 -0.41 -9.34 15.49
CA ILE A 21 -0.31 -10.40 14.50
C ILE A 21 -0.76 -11.71 15.16
N ASP A 22 -1.71 -12.40 14.55
CA ASP A 22 -2.34 -13.62 15.05
C ASP A 22 -2.43 -14.66 13.93
N ASP A 23 -2.30 -15.93 14.25
CA ASP A 23 -2.46 -17.06 13.33
C ASP A 23 -3.68 -17.93 13.67
N SER A 24 -4.39 -17.59 14.75
CA SER A 24 -5.48 -18.43 15.22
C SER A 24 -6.76 -18.23 14.40
N PRO A 25 -7.34 -19.31 13.81
CA PRO A 25 -8.66 -19.25 13.17
C PRO A 25 -9.79 -18.85 14.13
N SER A 26 -9.53 -18.95 15.43
CA SER A 26 -10.45 -18.59 16.52
C SER A 26 -10.32 -17.15 16.99
N LEU A 27 -9.45 -16.34 16.35
CA LEU A 27 -9.24 -14.91 16.62
C LEU A 27 -8.84 -14.64 18.08
N ASN A 28 -7.92 -15.43 18.63
CA ASN A 28 -7.61 -15.40 20.06
C ASN A 28 -7.07 -14.06 20.50
N ARG A 29 -6.16 -13.44 19.72
CA ARG A 29 -5.61 -12.12 20.07
C ARG A 29 -6.63 -10.99 19.92
N LEU A 30 -7.64 -11.15 19.05
CA LEU A 30 -8.76 -10.21 18.97
C LEU A 30 -9.62 -10.27 20.24
N LYS A 31 -9.82 -11.46 20.81
CA LYS A 31 -10.54 -11.63 22.09
C LYS A 31 -9.84 -10.97 23.28
N ASP A 32 -8.51 -10.83 23.21
CA ASP A 32 -7.70 -10.21 24.27
C ASP A 32 -7.66 -8.68 24.19
N MET A 33 -8.28 -8.08 23.17
CA MET A 33 -8.32 -6.61 23.00
C MET A 33 -9.41 -6.01 23.90
N ASP A 34 -9.11 -4.85 24.46
CA ASP A 34 -10.05 -4.09 25.30
C ASP A 34 -10.53 -2.84 24.57
N PHE A 35 -11.83 -2.74 24.40
CA PHE A 35 -12.52 -1.60 23.78
C PHE A 35 -13.47 -0.90 24.75
N SER A 36 -13.39 -1.17 26.05
CA SER A 36 -14.29 -0.67 27.09
C SER A 36 -14.30 0.87 27.22
N CYS A 37 -13.26 1.55 26.71
CA CYS A 37 -13.19 3.00 26.69
C CYS A 37 -14.04 3.65 25.60
N TYR A 38 -14.59 2.88 24.63
CA TYR A 38 -15.43 3.38 23.56
C TYR A 38 -16.91 3.10 23.83
N GLN A 39 -17.79 4.05 23.48
CA GLN A 39 -19.23 3.92 23.73
C GLN A 39 -19.88 2.87 22.80
N LYS A 40 -19.51 2.91 21.51
CA LYS A 40 -19.99 1.96 20.49
C LYS A 40 -18.98 1.83 19.35
N GLY A 41 -19.08 0.73 18.62
CA GLY A 41 -18.37 0.49 17.37
C GLY A 41 -19.28 0.66 16.15
N ILE A 42 -18.81 1.35 15.13
CA ILE A 42 -19.43 1.42 13.81
C ILE A 42 -18.52 0.69 12.83
N VAL A 43 -19.02 -0.34 12.19
CA VAL A 43 -18.25 -1.24 11.34
C VAL A 43 -18.49 -0.92 9.86
N PHE A 44 -17.41 -0.77 9.11
CA PHE A 44 -17.42 -0.75 7.65
C PHE A 44 -16.72 -2.02 7.16
N CYS A 45 -17.49 -2.91 6.56
CA CYS A 45 -17.03 -4.24 6.20
C CYS A 45 -17.11 -4.49 4.70
N ASP A 46 -16.07 -5.11 4.14
CA ASP A 46 -16.13 -5.64 2.78
C ASP A 46 -17.29 -6.66 2.67
N LYS A 47 -18.19 -6.41 1.73
CA LYS A 47 -19.38 -7.23 1.50
C LYS A 47 -19.03 -8.70 1.20
N ASN A 48 -17.90 -8.95 0.56
CA ASN A 48 -17.44 -10.30 0.25
C ASN A 48 -17.13 -11.15 1.50
N LEU A 49 -16.94 -10.51 2.66
CA LEU A 49 -16.67 -11.18 3.93
C LEU A 49 -17.95 -11.56 4.69
N SER A 50 -19.11 -11.08 4.25
CA SER A 50 -20.39 -11.19 4.97
C SER A 50 -20.78 -12.63 5.31
N SER A 51 -20.42 -13.61 4.48
CA SER A 51 -20.71 -15.04 4.69
C SER A 51 -19.49 -15.87 5.10
N SER A 52 -18.31 -15.26 5.26
CA SER A 52 -17.06 -15.98 5.52
C SER A 52 -16.45 -15.61 6.87
N TRP A 53 -15.57 -14.61 6.90
CA TRP A 53 -14.86 -14.20 8.11
C TRP A 53 -15.63 -13.24 9.00
N TRP A 54 -16.51 -12.42 8.41
CA TRP A 54 -17.23 -11.41 9.18
C TRP A 54 -18.05 -12.00 10.33
N PRO A 55 -18.85 -13.08 10.18
CA PRO A 55 -19.61 -13.63 11.30
C PRO A 55 -18.74 -14.06 12.49
N LYS A 56 -17.51 -14.53 12.23
CA LYS A 56 -16.56 -14.90 13.30
C LYS A 56 -16.01 -13.65 14.00
N ILE A 57 -15.63 -12.63 13.23
CA ILE A 57 -15.11 -11.36 13.75
C ILE A 57 -16.19 -10.66 14.56
N GLU A 58 -17.41 -10.56 14.03
CA GLU A 58 -18.57 -9.97 14.68
C GLU A 58 -18.87 -10.62 16.04
N ASN A 59 -18.88 -11.94 16.08
CA ASN A 59 -19.14 -12.68 17.32
C ASN A 59 -18.10 -12.36 18.41
N VAL A 60 -16.85 -12.13 18.04
CA VAL A 60 -15.82 -11.72 18.99
C VAL A 60 -16.02 -10.26 19.42
N LEU A 61 -16.24 -9.36 18.48
CA LEU A 61 -16.37 -7.93 18.75
C LEU A 61 -17.61 -7.62 19.60
N LYS A 62 -18.75 -8.27 19.37
CA LYS A 62 -19.98 -8.06 20.13
C LYS A 62 -19.83 -8.38 21.62
N ASN A 63 -18.85 -9.19 22.01
CA ASN A 63 -18.55 -9.47 23.40
C ASN A 63 -17.64 -8.41 24.06
N GLN A 64 -17.10 -7.47 23.29
CA GLN A 64 -16.12 -6.49 23.75
C GLN A 64 -16.59 -5.04 23.60
N ILE A 65 -17.48 -4.78 22.63
CA ILE A 65 -18.00 -3.46 22.35
C ILE A 65 -19.43 -3.57 21.78
N ASN A 66 -20.28 -2.58 22.10
CA ASN A 66 -21.59 -2.46 21.48
C ASN A 66 -21.43 -2.10 19.99
N ILE A 67 -21.69 -3.04 19.08
CA ILE A 67 -21.73 -2.76 17.64
C ILE A 67 -23.08 -2.12 17.29
N ALA A 68 -23.05 -0.82 17.08
CA ALA A 68 -24.25 -0.03 16.79
C ALA A 68 -24.74 -0.20 15.35
N ASP A 69 -23.81 -0.43 14.41
CA ASP A 69 -24.15 -0.63 13.00
C ASP A 69 -23.04 -1.36 12.23
N ILE A 70 -23.44 -2.01 11.13
CA ILE A 70 -22.56 -2.68 10.19
C ILE A 70 -22.92 -2.21 8.78
N HIS A 71 -22.07 -1.42 8.18
CA HIS A 71 -22.22 -0.94 6.82
C HIS A 71 -21.34 -1.74 5.86
N TYR A 72 -21.98 -2.45 4.92
CA TYR A 72 -21.26 -3.25 3.93
C TYR A 72 -20.87 -2.39 2.72
N LEU A 73 -19.61 -2.50 2.30
CA LEU A 73 -19.03 -1.79 1.17
C LEU A 73 -18.61 -2.79 0.08
N GLU A 74 -18.80 -2.44 -1.17
CA GLU A 74 -18.21 -3.18 -2.28
C GLU A 74 -16.70 -2.87 -2.34
N ALA A 75 -15.87 -3.90 -2.45
CA ALA A 75 -14.41 -3.74 -2.50
C ALA A 75 -13.94 -3.38 -3.92
N THR A 76 -14.50 -2.33 -4.50
CA THR A 76 -14.18 -1.84 -5.84
C THR A 76 -13.56 -0.44 -5.78
N GLU A 77 -12.87 -0.05 -6.84
CA GLU A 77 -12.22 1.27 -6.90
C GLU A 77 -13.24 2.42 -6.86
N GLU A 78 -14.47 2.19 -7.31
CA GLU A 78 -15.58 3.14 -7.27
C GLU A 78 -15.98 3.48 -5.83
N THR A 79 -15.73 2.58 -4.89
CA THR A 79 -15.97 2.81 -3.46
C THR A 79 -15.11 3.97 -2.92
N LYS A 80 -13.93 4.19 -3.51
CA LYS A 80 -13.03 5.31 -3.17
C LYS A 80 -13.43 6.61 -3.85
N SER A 81 -14.71 6.98 -3.85
CA SER A 81 -15.23 8.20 -4.49
C SER A 81 -15.70 9.24 -3.49
N ILE A 82 -15.77 10.52 -3.93
CA ILE A 82 -16.34 11.62 -3.13
C ILE A 82 -17.81 11.37 -2.86
N GLU A 83 -18.53 10.83 -3.82
CA GLU A 83 -19.95 10.53 -3.71
C GLU A 83 -20.20 9.50 -2.62
N ASN A 84 -19.45 8.41 -2.62
CA ASN A 84 -19.54 7.40 -1.57
C ASN A 84 -19.10 7.95 -0.20
N TYR A 85 -18.00 8.70 -0.16
CA TYR A 85 -17.54 9.36 1.07
C TYR A 85 -18.65 10.22 1.69
N ARG A 86 -19.38 11.03 0.90
CA ARG A 86 -20.51 11.82 1.38
C ARG A 86 -21.59 10.94 2.02
N ILE A 87 -21.94 9.82 1.38
CA ILE A 87 -22.92 8.86 1.92
C ILE A 87 -22.45 8.33 3.28
N LEU A 88 -21.18 7.99 3.41
CA LEU A 88 -20.62 7.47 4.66
C LEU A 88 -20.60 8.52 5.78
N VAL A 89 -20.33 9.78 5.47
CA VAL A 89 -20.42 10.90 6.42
C VAL A 89 -21.86 11.09 6.91
N ASP A 90 -22.83 11.14 5.99
CA ASP A 90 -24.26 11.26 6.31
C ASP A 90 -24.73 10.06 7.16
N HIS A 91 -24.24 8.86 6.87
CA HIS A 91 -24.51 7.65 7.63
C HIS A 91 -24.02 7.77 9.09
N LEU A 92 -22.77 8.17 9.31
CA LEU A 92 -22.25 8.41 10.66
C LEU A 92 -23.06 9.47 11.41
N GLY A 93 -23.48 10.54 10.72
CA GLY A 93 -24.34 11.58 11.28
C GLY A 93 -25.70 11.03 11.73
N SER A 94 -26.33 10.16 10.93
CA SER A 94 -27.61 9.53 11.27
C SER A 94 -27.53 8.64 12.51
N LEU A 95 -26.38 8.00 12.74
CA LEU A 95 -26.07 7.18 13.91
C LEU A 95 -25.67 8.02 15.13
N LYS A 96 -25.62 9.36 15.02
CA LYS A 96 -25.12 10.26 16.05
C LYS A 96 -23.72 9.82 16.55
N CYS A 97 -22.85 9.50 15.61
CA CYS A 97 -21.48 9.08 15.92
C CYS A 97 -20.72 10.24 16.58
N SER A 98 -19.99 9.95 17.66
CA SER A 98 -19.21 10.89 18.46
C SER A 98 -17.71 10.54 18.44
N ARG A 99 -16.88 11.40 19.05
CA ARG A 99 -15.44 11.12 19.18
C ARG A 99 -15.11 9.98 20.15
N ASP A 100 -16.06 9.62 21.01
CA ASP A 100 -15.93 8.54 21.99
C ASP A 100 -16.31 7.18 21.39
N ASP A 101 -16.67 7.16 20.10
CA ASP A 101 -16.99 5.94 19.37
C ASP A 101 -15.76 5.40 18.60
N LEU A 102 -15.84 4.14 18.18
CA LEU A 102 -14.78 3.45 17.44
C LEU A 102 -15.25 3.16 16.02
N ILE A 103 -14.51 3.62 15.01
CA ILE A 103 -14.67 3.19 13.63
C ILE A 103 -13.85 1.93 13.40
N ILE A 104 -14.47 0.89 12.86
CA ILE A 104 -13.84 -0.40 12.59
C ILE A 104 -13.88 -0.66 11.08
N ALA A 105 -12.71 -0.74 10.45
CA ALA A 105 -12.54 -1.04 9.03
C ALA A 105 -12.14 -2.51 8.84
N VAL A 106 -12.96 -3.29 8.12
CA VAL A 106 -12.71 -4.72 7.86
C VAL A 106 -12.69 -4.97 6.37
N GLY A 107 -11.51 -5.26 5.79
CA GLY A 107 -11.41 -5.47 4.34
C GLY A 107 -9.99 -5.32 3.78
N GLY A 108 -9.91 -5.32 2.47
CA GLY A 108 -8.68 -5.04 1.70
C GLY A 108 -8.35 -3.55 1.62
N GLY A 109 -7.29 -3.22 0.88
CA GLY A 109 -6.76 -1.85 0.75
C GLY A 109 -7.81 -0.80 0.39
N THR A 110 -8.74 -1.09 -0.53
CA THR A 110 -9.82 -0.18 -0.94
C THR A 110 -10.71 0.24 0.24
N ILE A 111 -11.13 -0.75 1.04
CA ILE A 111 -11.96 -0.49 2.23
C ILE A 111 -11.15 0.27 3.28
N LEU A 112 -9.91 -0.16 3.53
CA LEU A 112 -9.04 0.50 4.52
C LEU A 112 -8.79 1.96 4.17
N ASP A 113 -8.45 2.28 2.92
CA ASP A 113 -8.19 3.66 2.47
C ASP A 113 -9.43 4.54 2.61
N THR A 114 -10.59 4.05 2.16
CA THR A 114 -11.86 4.79 2.21
C THR A 114 -12.28 5.09 3.64
N VAL A 115 -12.26 4.06 4.50
CA VAL A 115 -12.71 4.19 5.89
C VAL A 115 -11.70 4.97 6.72
N SER A 116 -10.41 4.87 6.41
CA SER A 116 -9.39 5.69 7.06
C SER A 116 -9.54 7.17 6.73
N TYR A 117 -9.86 7.49 5.46
CA TYR A 117 -10.14 8.86 5.06
C TYR A 117 -11.38 9.39 5.79
N LEU A 118 -12.45 8.59 5.88
CA LEU A 118 -13.64 8.92 6.67
C LEU A 118 -13.28 9.19 8.13
N ALA A 119 -12.54 8.28 8.77
CA ALA A 119 -12.14 8.42 10.17
C ALA A 119 -11.27 9.65 10.43
N SER A 120 -10.36 9.97 9.47
CA SER A 120 -9.45 11.11 9.61
C SER A 120 -10.14 12.47 9.53
N THR A 121 -11.27 12.55 8.84
CA THR A 121 -11.98 13.81 8.54
C THR A 121 -13.24 14.00 9.37
N TYR A 122 -13.93 12.90 9.72
CA TYR A 122 -15.12 12.96 10.55
C TYR A 122 -14.78 13.51 11.93
N MET A 123 -15.46 14.56 12.36
CA MET A 123 -15.17 15.30 13.61
C MET A 123 -13.69 15.71 13.80
N ARG A 124 -12.93 15.89 12.72
CA ARG A 124 -11.49 16.19 12.70
C ARG A 124 -10.61 15.07 13.26
N GLY A 125 -11.06 13.84 13.12
CA GLY A 125 -10.42 12.63 13.57
C GLY A 125 -11.21 11.88 14.63
N ILE A 126 -11.46 10.59 14.37
CA ILE A 126 -12.11 9.64 15.27
C ILE A 126 -11.29 8.37 15.34
N THR A 127 -11.27 7.68 16.48
CA THR A 127 -10.49 6.48 16.66
C THR A 127 -10.79 5.42 15.60
N LEU A 128 -9.73 4.89 14.99
CA LEU A 128 -9.78 3.91 13.92
C LEU A 128 -9.13 2.58 14.34
N PHE A 129 -9.87 1.49 14.15
CA PHE A 129 -9.40 0.12 14.25
C PHE A 129 -9.47 -0.54 12.88
N MET A 130 -8.37 -1.14 12.42
CA MET A 130 -8.29 -1.85 11.15
C MET A 130 -8.16 -3.35 11.34
N ILE A 131 -8.92 -4.10 10.57
CA ILE A 131 -8.82 -5.56 10.40
C ILE A 131 -8.58 -5.85 8.91
N PRO A 132 -7.33 -5.76 8.44
CA PRO A 132 -7.01 -6.00 7.04
C PRO A 132 -7.13 -7.48 6.68
N THR A 133 -7.76 -7.76 5.54
CA THR A 133 -8.11 -9.12 5.11
C THR A 133 -7.39 -9.59 3.86
N THR A 134 -6.56 -8.72 3.25
CA THR A 134 -5.68 -9.06 2.14
C THR A 134 -4.22 -8.85 2.52
N LEU A 135 -3.29 -9.52 1.84
CA LEU A 135 -1.87 -9.38 2.13
C LEU A 135 -1.38 -7.94 1.89
N VAL A 136 -1.84 -7.26 0.82
CA VAL A 136 -1.57 -5.82 0.61
C VAL A 136 -2.08 -4.99 1.79
N GLY A 137 -3.29 -5.32 2.27
CA GLY A 137 -3.88 -4.66 3.44
C GLY A 137 -3.03 -4.81 4.70
N GLN A 138 -2.55 -6.02 4.98
CA GLN A 138 -1.76 -6.35 6.17
C GLN A 138 -0.32 -5.81 6.09
N ALA A 139 0.30 -5.88 4.91
CA ALA A 139 1.70 -5.52 4.72
C ALA A 139 1.94 -4.03 4.47
N ASP A 140 1.03 -3.35 3.76
CA ASP A 140 1.23 -1.96 3.34
C ASP A 140 0.10 -1.01 3.74
N ALA A 141 -1.14 -1.20 3.30
CA ALA A 141 -2.20 -0.20 3.44
C ALA A 141 -2.49 0.17 4.91
N SER A 142 -2.55 -0.81 5.82
CA SER A 142 -2.79 -0.57 7.25
C SER A 142 -1.60 0.05 7.99
N THR A 143 -0.41 -0.02 7.41
CA THR A 143 0.84 0.45 8.02
C THR A 143 1.29 1.80 7.48
N ALA A 144 0.77 2.20 6.31
CA ALA A 144 1.20 3.39 5.58
C ALA A 144 0.89 4.70 6.32
N GLY A 145 -0.20 4.75 7.08
CA GLY A 145 -0.72 5.98 7.68
C GLY A 145 -1.19 6.99 6.62
N LYS A 146 -1.35 6.54 5.37
CA LYS A 146 -1.93 7.34 4.29
C LYS A 146 -3.38 6.93 4.13
N THR A 147 -4.26 7.91 4.01
CA THR A 147 -5.67 7.70 3.72
C THR A 147 -5.98 8.33 2.38
N CYS A 148 -6.86 7.76 1.57
CA CYS A 148 -7.13 8.37 0.29
C CYS A 148 -8.45 7.94 -0.34
N ILE A 149 -9.01 8.88 -1.11
CA ILE A 149 -10.08 8.65 -2.06
C ILE A 149 -9.73 9.26 -3.43
N ASN A 150 -10.49 8.88 -4.43
CA ASN A 150 -10.29 9.26 -5.81
C ASN A 150 -11.10 10.52 -6.17
N THR A 151 -10.64 11.21 -7.19
CA THR A 151 -11.41 12.21 -7.91
C THR A 151 -11.61 11.77 -9.36
N LYS A 152 -12.46 12.47 -10.09
CA LYS A 152 -12.63 12.21 -11.54
C LYS A 152 -11.36 12.42 -12.37
N TYR A 153 -10.35 13.09 -11.81
CA TYR A 153 -9.11 13.41 -12.52
C TYR A 153 -7.93 12.50 -12.14
N ALA A 154 -7.92 11.98 -10.91
CA ALA A 154 -6.80 11.17 -10.44
C ALA A 154 -7.20 10.27 -9.26
N LYS A 155 -6.53 9.09 -9.18
CA LYS A 155 -6.61 8.19 -8.03
C LYS A 155 -5.78 8.71 -6.85
N ASN A 156 -6.26 8.42 -5.63
CA ASN A 156 -5.55 8.64 -4.37
C ASN A 156 -5.06 10.10 -4.18
N VAL A 157 -5.77 11.09 -4.74
CA VAL A 157 -5.34 12.50 -4.72
C VAL A 157 -5.87 13.24 -3.50
N LEU A 158 -7.06 12.89 -3.03
CA LEU A 158 -7.60 13.39 -1.79
C LEU A 158 -7.23 12.44 -0.67
N GLY A 159 -6.60 12.96 0.38
CA GLY A 159 -6.17 12.14 1.49
C GLY A 159 -5.57 12.94 2.63
N THR A 160 -5.32 12.24 3.71
CA THR A 160 -4.67 12.76 4.92
C THR A 160 -3.58 11.80 5.37
N LEU A 161 -2.73 12.24 6.28
CA LEU A 161 -1.89 11.36 7.07
C LEU A 161 -2.63 11.06 8.37
N TYR A 162 -3.08 9.83 8.53
CA TYR A 162 -3.86 9.40 9.69
C TYR A 162 -3.55 7.94 10.04
N LEU A 163 -2.99 7.73 11.20
CA LEU A 163 -2.63 6.38 11.68
C LEU A 163 -3.81 5.78 12.45
N PRO A 164 -4.11 4.49 12.26
CA PRO A 164 -5.05 3.78 13.13
C PRO A 164 -4.50 3.68 14.55
N THR A 165 -5.36 3.53 15.54
CA THR A 165 -4.95 3.21 16.91
C THR A 165 -4.61 1.74 17.04
N PHE A 166 -5.36 0.88 16.36
CA PHE A 166 -5.18 -0.57 16.38
C PHE A 166 -5.19 -1.13 14.95
N VAL A 167 -4.31 -2.12 14.71
CA VAL A 167 -4.33 -2.98 13.51
C VAL A 167 -4.26 -4.42 13.96
N TYR A 168 -5.26 -5.22 13.58
CA TYR A 168 -5.29 -6.64 13.86
C TYR A 168 -5.09 -7.44 12.57
N ASN A 169 -3.90 -8.00 12.41
CA ASN A 169 -3.50 -8.82 11.29
C ASN A 169 -3.66 -10.30 11.65
N ASN A 170 -4.58 -11.00 11.02
CA ASN A 170 -4.70 -12.45 11.20
C ASN A 170 -4.32 -13.16 9.91
N VAL A 171 -3.25 -13.95 9.94
CA VAL A 171 -2.73 -14.65 8.76
C VAL A 171 -3.67 -15.77 8.28
N SER A 172 -4.52 -16.31 9.16
CA SER A 172 -5.52 -17.30 8.75
C SER A 172 -6.55 -16.72 7.78
N ILE A 173 -6.82 -15.41 7.83
CA ILE A 173 -7.72 -14.74 6.88
C ILE A 173 -7.13 -14.78 5.48
N LEU A 174 -5.81 -14.67 5.34
CA LEU A 174 -5.13 -14.68 4.06
C LEU A 174 -5.31 -15.98 3.29
N LYS A 175 -5.65 -17.09 3.95
CA LYS A 175 -5.93 -18.37 3.30
C LYS A 175 -7.17 -18.34 2.38
N THR A 176 -8.00 -17.31 2.52
CA THR A 176 -9.15 -17.08 1.63
C THR A 176 -8.82 -16.19 0.44
N ASN A 177 -7.63 -15.59 0.42
CA ASN A 177 -7.16 -14.84 -0.73
C ASN A 177 -6.77 -15.79 -1.87
N SER A 178 -7.04 -15.38 -3.09
CA SER A 178 -6.58 -16.06 -4.29
C SER A 178 -5.04 -15.99 -4.40
N GLU A 179 -4.45 -16.91 -5.17
CA GLU A 179 -3.01 -16.85 -5.48
C GLU A 179 -2.64 -15.52 -6.13
N TYR A 180 -3.55 -14.96 -6.91
CA TYR A 180 -3.39 -13.65 -7.53
C TYR A 180 -3.28 -12.52 -6.48
N GLU A 181 -4.19 -12.47 -5.50
CA GLU A 181 -4.17 -11.48 -4.42
C GLU A 181 -2.92 -11.62 -3.54
N HIS A 182 -2.47 -12.85 -3.29
CA HIS A 182 -1.20 -13.10 -2.61
C HIS A 182 -0.02 -12.49 -3.39
N ARG A 183 0.05 -12.71 -4.71
CA ARG A 183 1.10 -12.14 -5.56
C ARG A 183 1.11 -10.62 -5.50
N GLN A 184 -0.06 -9.96 -5.52
CA GLN A 184 -0.16 -8.51 -5.37
C GLN A 184 0.45 -8.02 -4.05
N GLY A 185 0.17 -8.72 -2.95
CA GLY A 185 0.76 -8.40 -1.64
C GLY A 185 2.25 -8.69 -1.55
N PHE A 186 2.70 -9.79 -2.13
CA PHE A 186 4.12 -10.14 -2.16
C PHE A 186 4.98 -9.14 -2.93
N SER A 187 4.43 -8.42 -3.89
CA SER A 187 5.13 -7.32 -4.58
C SER A 187 5.52 -6.22 -3.61
N GLU A 188 4.61 -5.84 -2.71
CA GLU A 188 4.87 -4.83 -1.68
C GLU A 188 5.84 -5.36 -0.60
N VAL A 189 5.66 -6.59 -0.15
CA VAL A 189 6.58 -7.23 0.80
C VAL A 189 7.99 -7.28 0.22
N PHE A 190 8.14 -7.66 -1.04
CA PHE A 190 9.42 -7.70 -1.74
C PHE A 190 10.09 -6.33 -1.82
N LYS A 191 9.32 -5.30 -2.13
CA LYS A 191 9.79 -3.90 -2.10
C LYS A 191 10.38 -3.55 -0.74
N TYR A 192 9.71 -3.89 0.35
CA TYR A 192 10.23 -3.64 1.71
C TYR A 192 11.47 -4.46 2.03
N GLY A 193 11.57 -5.68 1.52
CA GLY A 193 12.79 -6.48 1.60
C GLY A 193 13.98 -5.78 0.94
N LEU A 194 13.80 -5.28 -0.29
CA LEU A 194 14.85 -4.53 -1.00
C LEU A 194 15.24 -3.24 -0.28
N LEU A 195 14.27 -2.54 0.31
CA LEU A 195 14.50 -1.26 0.95
C LEU A 195 15.10 -1.37 2.36
N GLY A 196 14.94 -2.50 3.06
CA GLY A 196 15.33 -2.52 4.45
C GLY A 196 15.68 -3.87 5.09
N SER A 197 15.51 -5.03 4.43
CA SER A 197 15.77 -6.31 5.10
C SER A 197 16.07 -7.49 4.17
N GLN A 198 17.32 -7.94 4.15
CA GLN A 198 17.68 -9.22 3.51
C GLN A 198 16.93 -10.39 4.16
N ALA A 199 16.78 -10.39 5.49
CA ALA A 199 16.08 -11.44 6.21
C ALA A 199 14.62 -11.58 5.75
N LEU A 200 13.95 -10.48 5.38
CA LEU A 200 12.61 -10.53 4.81
C LEU A 200 12.58 -11.26 3.47
N LEU A 201 13.56 -11.02 2.60
CA LEU A 201 13.65 -11.73 1.32
C LEU A 201 13.90 -13.22 1.52
N ASP A 202 14.74 -13.60 2.49
CA ASP A 202 15.02 -15.00 2.83
C ASP A 202 13.75 -15.68 3.36
N LEU A 203 12.98 -15.04 4.26
CA LEU A 203 11.69 -15.53 4.74
C LEU A 203 10.68 -15.75 3.60
N MET A 204 10.65 -14.86 2.60
CA MET A 204 9.78 -15.04 1.42
C MET A 204 10.16 -16.28 0.60
N VAL A 205 11.45 -16.56 0.46
CA VAL A 205 11.93 -17.77 -0.23
C VAL A 205 11.53 -19.02 0.54
N ASP A 206 11.69 -19.02 1.84
CA ASP A 206 11.31 -20.15 2.70
C ASP A 206 9.81 -20.39 2.65
N TYR A 207 9.00 -19.33 2.75
CA TYR A 207 7.54 -19.42 2.63
C TYR A 207 7.09 -19.97 1.28
N LYS A 208 7.73 -19.58 0.18
CA LYS A 208 7.40 -20.11 -1.16
C LYS A 208 7.67 -21.61 -1.28
N GLN A 209 8.66 -22.13 -0.53
CA GLN A 209 8.97 -23.55 -0.50
C GLN A 209 8.02 -24.33 0.43
N ILE A 210 7.80 -23.82 1.63
CA ILE A 210 6.98 -24.48 2.66
C ILE A 210 6.09 -23.41 3.31
N PRO A 211 4.89 -23.09 2.75
CA PRO A 211 4.01 -22.09 3.28
C PRO A 211 3.43 -22.50 4.64
N THR A 212 3.78 -21.78 5.71
CA THR A 212 3.26 -21.95 7.06
C THR A 212 2.77 -20.63 7.63
N ASP A 213 1.81 -20.71 8.56
CA ASP A 213 1.29 -19.52 9.25
C ASP A 213 2.42 -18.82 10.03
N LEU A 214 3.32 -19.56 10.64
CA LEU A 214 4.46 -19.01 11.37
C LEU A 214 5.39 -18.20 10.45
N LEU A 215 5.71 -18.71 9.25
CA LEU A 215 6.53 -17.96 8.29
C LEU A 215 5.80 -16.70 7.82
N MET A 216 4.49 -16.76 7.56
CA MET A 216 3.70 -15.58 7.19
C MET A 216 3.66 -14.55 8.32
N MET A 217 3.51 -14.97 9.57
CA MET A 217 3.60 -14.05 10.73
C MET A 217 4.96 -13.36 10.81
N ASN A 218 6.05 -14.11 10.58
CA ASN A 218 7.40 -13.54 10.57
C ASN A 218 7.60 -12.56 9.41
N ILE A 219 7.10 -12.88 8.21
CA ILE A 219 7.10 -11.99 7.06
C ILE A 219 6.37 -10.69 7.38
N LEU A 220 5.16 -10.77 7.93
CA LEU A 220 4.39 -9.56 8.29
C LEU A 220 5.07 -8.74 9.37
N ARG A 221 5.60 -9.39 10.43
CA ARG A 221 6.33 -8.70 11.48
C ARG A 221 7.51 -7.91 10.93
N GLU A 222 8.33 -8.56 10.11
CA GLU A 222 9.52 -7.94 9.51
C GLU A 222 9.11 -6.82 8.54
N THR A 223 8.10 -7.05 7.71
CA THR A 223 7.57 -6.04 6.78
C THR A 223 7.08 -4.79 7.52
N ILE A 224 6.30 -4.97 8.58
CA ILE A 224 5.78 -3.86 9.40
C ILE A 224 6.94 -3.10 10.06
N GLN A 225 7.94 -3.81 10.58
CA GLN A 225 9.10 -3.17 11.20
C GLN A 225 9.89 -2.34 10.18
N VAL A 226 10.24 -2.91 9.04
CA VAL A 226 10.92 -2.20 7.94
C VAL A 226 10.12 -0.98 7.50
N ARG A 227 8.81 -1.13 7.35
CA ARG A 227 7.91 -0.03 6.97
C ARG A 227 7.92 1.11 7.98
N ILE A 228 7.90 0.78 9.28
CA ILE A 228 7.98 1.78 10.35
C ILE A 228 9.31 2.52 10.30
N ASP A 229 10.42 1.80 10.13
CA ASP A 229 11.76 2.38 10.13
C ASP A 229 12.00 3.27 8.91
N ILE A 230 11.55 2.86 7.73
CA ILE A 230 11.57 3.68 6.52
C ILE A 230 10.75 4.97 6.73
N ARG A 231 9.53 4.86 7.27
CA ARG A 231 8.66 6.03 7.48
C ARG A 231 9.27 7.04 8.45
N LYS A 232 10.03 6.60 9.46
CA LYS A 232 10.71 7.48 10.40
C LYS A 232 11.84 8.27 9.75
N LYS A 233 12.54 7.66 8.77
CA LYS A 233 13.64 8.31 8.04
C LYS A 233 13.10 9.24 6.95
N ASP A 234 12.36 8.67 6.03
CA ASP A 234 11.70 9.38 4.93
C ASP A 234 10.46 8.60 4.46
N PRO A 235 9.24 9.15 4.66
CA PRO A 235 8.01 8.51 4.20
C PRO A 235 7.97 8.24 2.70
N LEU A 236 8.80 8.92 1.92
CA LEU A 236 8.84 8.84 0.47
C LEU A 236 9.76 7.72 -0.04
N ALA A 237 10.71 7.24 0.77
CA ALA A 237 11.60 6.14 0.42
C ALA A 237 10.85 4.84 0.06
N SER A 238 9.64 4.64 0.59
CA SER A 238 8.78 3.49 0.27
C SER A 238 8.28 3.44 -1.19
N ASN A 239 8.69 4.40 -2.03
CA ASN A 239 8.22 4.49 -3.42
C ASN A 239 9.13 3.81 -4.46
N LEU A 240 10.00 2.88 -4.07
CA LEU A 240 10.77 2.07 -5.01
C LEU A 240 9.82 1.40 -6.03
N GLY A 241 10.09 1.58 -7.32
CA GLY A 241 9.25 1.08 -8.42
C GLY A 241 7.95 1.86 -8.66
N HIS A 242 7.48 2.69 -7.72
CA HIS A 242 6.14 3.30 -7.78
C HIS A 242 6.00 4.37 -8.87
N THR A 243 7.03 5.15 -9.18
CA THR A 243 6.93 6.17 -10.23
C THR A 243 6.70 5.53 -11.60
N PHE A 244 7.39 4.42 -11.89
CA PHE A 244 7.14 3.60 -13.08
C PHE A 244 5.80 2.87 -13.00
N GLY A 245 5.53 2.20 -11.87
CA GLY A 245 4.33 1.40 -11.66
C GLY A 245 3.04 2.21 -11.79
N HIS A 246 2.93 3.36 -11.12
CA HIS A 246 1.75 4.24 -11.23
C HIS A 246 1.53 4.75 -12.65
N ALA A 247 2.61 5.04 -13.40
CA ALA A 247 2.48 5.44 -14.79
C ALA A 247 1.96 4.27 -15.64
N LEU A 248 2.43 3.03 -15.40
CA LEU A 248 1.91 1.82 -16.04
C LEU A 248 0.42 1.59 -15.73
N GLU A 249 0.01 1.70 -14.46
CA GLU A 249 -1.41 1.63 -14.09
C GLU A 249 -2.25 2.64 -14.87
N LYS A 250 -1.78 3.89 -14.96
CA LYS A 250 -2.53 4.98 -15.59
C LYS A 250 -2.66 4.80 -17.10
N ILE A 251 -1.59 4.46 -17.81
CA ILE A 251 -1.63 4.27 -19.29
C ILE A 251 -2.42 3.05 -19.69
N THR A 252 -2.48 2.01 -18.83
CA THR A 252 -3.30 0.82 -19.03
C THR A 252 -4.74 1.00 -18.55
N LYS A 253 -5.13 2.23 -18.16
CA LYS A 253 -6.45 2.54 -17.58
C LYS A 253 -6.79 1.63 -16.40
N TYR A 254 -5.78 1.32 -15.57
CA TYR A 254 -5.87 0.46 -14.37
C TYR A 254 -6.28 -0.99 -14.64
N ALA A 255 -6.08 -1.47 -15.85
CA ALA A 255 -6.28 -2.87 -16.14
C ALA A 255 -5.11 -3.74 -15.64
N VAL A 256 -3.93 -3.16 -15.49
CA VAL A 256 -2.84 -3.78 -14.73
C VAL A 256 -3.04 -3.46 -13.25
N ASN A 257 -3.03 -4.49 -12.42
CA ASN A 257 -3.20 -4.33 -10.99
C ASN A 257 -1.92 -3.78 -10.32
N HIS A 258 -2.12 -3.12 -9.20
CA HIS A 258 -1.10 -2.39 -8.47
C HIS A 258 0.18 -3.21 -8.22
N GLY A 259 0.07 -4.39 -7.61
CA GLY A 259 1.24 -5.20 -7.29
C GLY A 259 2.03 -5.66 -8.53
N ASP A 260 1.35 -6.01 -9.64
CA ASP A 260 2.02 -6.35 -10.89
C ASP A 260 2.73 -5.12 -11.49
N ALA A 261 2.10 -3.95 -11.44
CA ALA A 261 2.69 -2.70 -11.90
C ALA A 261 3.91 -2.30 -11.06
N ILE A 262 3.84 -2.46 -9.72
CA ILE A 262 4.95 -2.18 -8.82
C ILE A 262 6.10 -3.16 -9.02
N SER A 263 5.82 -4.45 -9.19
CA SER A 263 6.85 -5.46 -9.50
C SER A 263 7.64 -5.10 -10.75
N VAL A 264 6.96 -4.77 -11.86
CA VAL A 264 7.62 -4.33 -13.09
C VAL A 264 8.35 -3.00 -12.89
N GLY A 265 7.74 -2.08 -12.15
CA GLY A 265 8.36 -0.81 -11.78
C GLY A 265 9.66 -0.98 -10.97
N ILE A 266 9.74 -2.00 -10.11
CA ILE A 266 10.98 -2.36 -9.39
C ILE A 266 12.05 -2.84 -10.39
N VAL A 267 11.69 -3.67 -11.38
CA VAL A 267 12.65 -4.08 -12.42
C VAL A 267 13.15 -2.88 -13.21
N MET A 268 12.26 -1.93 -13.58
CA MET A 268 12.65 -0.70 -14.26
C MET A 268 13.58 0.17 -13.40
N ALA A 269 13.29 0.30 -12.10
CA ALA A 269 14.14 1.05 -11.18
C ALA A 269 15.52 0.42 -11.01
N LEU A 270 15.61 -0.91 -10.96
CA LEU A 270 16.87 -1.66 -10.90
C LEU A 270 17.69 -1.47 -12.18
N GLU A 271 17.07 -1.62 -13.36
CA GLU A 271 17.77 -1.43 -14.65
C GLU A 271 18.22 0.02 -14.80
N PHE A 272 17.39 0.98 -14.35
CA PHE A 272 17.79 2.38 -14.32
C PHE A 272 18.97 2.60 -13.35
N SER A 273 18.98 1.95 -12.18
CA SER A 273 20.13 1.99 -11.25
C SER A 273 21.42 1.44 -11.88
N VAL A 274 21.31 0.39 -12.72
CA VAL A 274 22.46 -0.13 -13.50
C VAL A 274 22.94 0.91 -14.51
N SER A 275 22.03 1.57 -15.22
CA SER A 275 22.39 2.61 -16.20
C SER A 275 23.06 3.84 -15.57
N GLU A 276 22.77 4.10 -14.28
CA GLU A 276 23.41 5.16 -13.49
C GLU A 276 24.72 4.71 -12.83
N GLY A 277 25.10 3.44 -12.96
CA GLY A 277 26.30 2.89 -12.31
C GLY A 277 26.18 2.71 -10.80
N LEU A 278 24.95 2.74 -10.27
CA LEU A 278 24.67 2.53 -8.84
C LEU A 278 24.69 1.05 -8.47
N VAL A 279 24.36 0.18 -9.43
CA VAL A 279 24.18 -1.26 -9.24
C VAL A 279 24.92 -2.01 -10.33
N GLU A 280 25.61 -3.10 -9.96
CA GLU A 280 26.24 -4.00 -10.90
C GLU A 280 25.19 -4.87 -11.63
N PRO A 281 25.34 -5.14 -12.94
CA PRO A 281 24.39 -5.97 -13.70
C PRO A 281 24.16 -7.36 -13.08
N ASN A 282 25.18 -7.96 -12.48
CA ASN A 282 25.07 -9.26 -11.81
C ASN A 282 24.18 -9.21 -10.57
N PHE A 283 24.23 -8.11 -9.80
CA PHE A 283 23.33 -7.92 -8.66
C PHE A 283 21.87 -7.81 -9.13
N MET A 284 21.61 -6.95 -10.11
CA MET A 284 20.27 -6.84 -10.69
C MET A 284 19.73 -8.19 -11.17
N ASN A 285 20.53 -8.95 -11.92
CA ASN A 285 20.11 -10.27 -12.40
C ASN A 285 19.74 -11.24 -11.26
N LYS A 286 20.47 -11.20 -10.13
CA LYS A 286 20.13 -12.00 -8.95
C LYS A 286 18.76 -11.59 -8.37
N ILE A 287 18.48 -10.29 -8.28
CA ILE A 287 17.21 -9.77 -7.76
C ILE A 287 16.05 -10.14 -8.69
N VAL A 288 16.19 -9.96 -10.02
CA VAL A 288 15.15 -10.32 -11.00
C VAL A 288 14.89 -11.84 -10.98
N ASN A 289 15.92 -12.66 -10.88
CA ASN A 289 15.77 -14.12 -10.75
C ASN A 289 15.05 -14.50 -9.44
N LEU A 290 15.30 -13.78 -8.35
CA LEU A 290 14.58 -13.97 -7.09
C LEU A 290 13.10 -13.60 -7.25
N MET A 291 12.78 -12.49 -7.92
CA MET A 291 11.40 -12.10 -8.24
C MET A 291 10.68 -13.21 -9.04
N ILE A 292 11.32 -13.74 -10.08
CA ILE A 292 10.78 -14.83 -10.89
C ILE A 292 10.53 -16.08 -10.03
N LYS A 293 11.49 -16.46 -9.18
CA LYS A 293 11.34 -17.59 -8.26
C LYS A 293 10.17 -17.43 -7.31
N LEU A 294 9.92 -16.21 -6.85
CA LEU A 294 8.78 -15.86 -5.99
C LEU A 294 7.45 -15.77 -6.76
N GLY A 295 7.47 -15.84 -8.09
CA GLY A 295 6.29 -15.74 -8.94
C GLY A 295 5.82 -14.30 -9.16
N LEU A 296 6.68 -13.31 -8.91
CA LEU A 296 6.39 -11.90 -9.15
C LEU A 296 6.52 -11.57 -10.64
N ASN A 297 5.71 -10.61 -11.08
CA ASN A 297 5.77 -10.17 -12.46
C ASN A 297 7.03 -9.32 -12.73
N THR A 298 7.78 -9.68 -13.77
CA THR A 298 9.04 -8.99 -14.13
C THR A 298 9.01 -8.42 -15.56
N LYS A 299 7.88 -8.58 -16.27
CA LYS A 299 7.78 -8.20 -17.68
C LYS A 299 6.63 -7.24 -17.91
N VAL A 300 6.82 -6.35 -18.85
CA VAL A 300 5.82 -5.42 -19.37
C VAL A 300 5.22 -5.96 -20.67
N SER A 301 3.98 -5.61 -20.99
CA SER A 301 3.38 -5.96 -22.29
C SER A 301 3.97 -5.12 -23.43
N THR A 302 3.98 -5.68 -24.63
CA THR A 302 4.27 -4.94 -25.87
C THR A 302 3.28 -3.80 -26.08
N GLY A 303 3.67 -2.81 -26.86
CA GLY A 303 2.79 -1.69 -27.25
C GLY A 303 2.78 -0.49 -26.30
N ILE A 304 3.57 -0.54 -25.21
CA ILE A 304 3.77 0.64 -24.38
C ILE A 304 4.71 1.62 -25.08
N ILE A 305 4.26 2.87 -25.21
CA ILE A 305 4.97 3.93 -25.90
C ILE A 305 5.82 4.71 -24.89
N PRO A 306 7.16 4.77 -25.05
CA PRO A 306 8.08 5.43 -24.11
C PRO A 306 7.71 6.87 -23.81
N GLU A 307 7.31 7.64 -24.83
CA GLU A 307 6.90 9.04 -24.69
C GLU A 307 5.66 9.20 -23.81
N ILE A 308 4.64 8.35 -24.01
CA ILE A 308 3.40 8.39 -23.22
C ILE A 308 3.71 8.02 -21.76
N LEU A 309 4.54 7.01 -21.54
CA LEU A 309 4.93 6.58 -20.18
C LEU A 309 5.73 7.70 -19.49
N THR A 310 6.73 8.29 -20.14
CA THR A 310 7.52 9.41 -19.59
C THR A 310 6.66 10.62 -19.22
N ASN A 311 5.77 11.03 -20.14
CA ASN A 311 4.86 12.15 -19.89
C ASN A 311 3.90 11.85 -18.74
N THR A 312 3.46 10.60 -18.60
CA THR A 312 2.61 10.18 -17.48
C THR A 312 3.35 10.22 -16.15
N MET A 313 4.63 9.84 -16.12
CA MET A 313 5.48 9.94 -14.92
C MET A 313 5.67 11.39 -14.45
N LEU A 314 5.75 12.36 -15.37
CA LEU A 314 5.79 13.79 -15.03
C LEU A 314 4.52 14.26 -14.31
N THR A 315 3.38 13.64 -14.58
CA THR A 315 2.12 13.96 -13.90
C THR A 315 1.96 13.27 -12.54
N ASP A 316 2.92 12.45 -12.10
CA ASP A 316 2.90 11.89 -10.75
C ASP A 316 3.07 13.02 -9.73
N LYS A 317 2.25 12.98 -8.68
CA LYS A 317 2.24 14.00 -7.61
C LYS A 317 3.58 14.18 -6.89
N LYS A 318 4.52 13.28 -7.10
CA LYS A 318 5.88 13.31 -6.54
C LYS A 318 6.88 13.99 -7.47
N SER A 319 6.57 14.09 -8.77
CA SER A 319 7.40 14.78 -9.73
C SER A 319 7.23 16.30 -9.62
N SER A 320 8.30 17.06 -9.87
CA SER A 320 8.18 18.49 -10.13
C SER A 320 7.81 18.69 -11.60
N ASN A 321 7.31 19.85 -11.98
CA ASN A 321 6.92 20.13 -13.37
C ASN A 321 8.05 19.94 -14.41
N THR A 322 9.30 19.77 -13.96
CA THR A 322 10.50 19.68 -14.80
C THR A 322 11.31 18.42 -14.61
N LEU A 323 11.16 17.70 -13.49
CA LEU A 323 11.98 16.54 -13.17
C LEU A 323 11.11 15.38 -12.68
N ILE A 324 11.44 14.18 -13.14
CA ILE A 324 10.89 12.92 -12.62
C ILE A 324 11.68 12.52 -11.38
N ARG A 325 11.01 12.09 -10.33
CA ARG A 325 11.64 11.64 -9.07
C ARG A 325 11.53 10.13 -8.95
N LEU A 326 12.68 9.47 -8.86
CA LEU A 326 12.79 8.01 -8.69
C LEU A 326 13.33 7.68 -7.31
N VAL A 327 12.90 6.57 -6.74
CA VAL A 327 13.60 5.90 -5.64
C VAL A 327 14.41 4.77 -6.25
N LEU A 328 15.70 4.74 -5.98
CA LEU A 328 16.68 3.79 -6.50
C LEU A 328 17.33 3.03 -5.34
N ILE A 329 18.06 1.96 -5.64
CA ILE A 329 18.83 1.21 -4.63
C ILE A 329 20.27 1.01 -5.09
N GLU A 330 21.17 0.80 -4.15
CA GLU A 330 22.57 0.41 -4.38
C GLU A 330 22.79 -1.07 -4.06
N GLU A 331 22.14 -1.54 -2.98
CA GLU A 331 22.17 -2.92 -2.50
C GLU A 331 20.85 -3.23 -1.79
N ILE A 332 20.66 -4.51 -1.39
CA ILE A 332 19.55 -4.86 -0.49
C ILE A 332 19.73 -4.11 0.84
N ALA A 333 18.63 -3.58 1.33
CA ALA A 333 18.55 -2.75 2.54
C ALA A 333 19.37 -1.44 2.46
N ARG A 334 19.78 -1.04 1.26
CA ARG A 334 20.49 0.21 1.03
C ARG A 334 19.86 0.98 -0.14
N PRO A 335 18.76 1.71 0.10
CA PRO A 335 18.23 2.65 -0.88
C PRO A 335 19.26 3.75 -1.15
N PHE A 336 19.36 4.19 -2.42
CA PHE A 336 20.25 5.26 -2.81
C PHE A 336 19.80 6.59 -2.20
N GLU A 337 20.72 7.29 -1.55
CA GLU A 337 20.47 8.59 -0.93
C GLU A 337 21.09 9.70 -1.79
N HIS A 338 20.26 10.69 -2.16
CA HIS A 338 20.64 11.84 -2.94
C HIS A 338 20.26 13.11 -2.16
N ASP A 339 21.24 13.96 -1.84
CA ASP A 339 21.04 15.22 -1.12
C ASP A 339 20.17 15.06 0.15
N GLU A 340 20.55 14.12 1.03
CA GLU A 340 19.89 13.82 2.30
C GLU A 340 18.43 13.29 2.18
N ASN A 341 18.00 12.89 0.97
CA ASN A 341 16.70 12.27 0.75
C ASN A 341 16.81 11.09 -0.25
N TYR A 342 15.74 10.30 -0.38
CA TYR A 342 15.75 9.12 -1.23
C TYR A 342 15.17 9.35 -2.63
N PHE A 343 14.86 10.60 -2.99
CA PHE A 343 14.46 10.93 -4.35
C PHE A 343 15.62 11.34 -5.22
N TYR A 344 15.85 10.55 -6.25
CA TYR A 344 16.77 10.86 -7.33
C TYR A 344 16.03 11.66 -8.42
N PRO A 345 16.36 12.96 -8.61
CA PRO A 345 15.72 13.78 -9.64
C PRO A 345 16.33 13.47 -10.99
N VAL A 346 15.50 13.17 -12.00
CA VAL A 346 15.95 12.79 -13.34
C VAL A 346 15.30 13.66 -14.40
N ASN A 347 16.09 14.07 -15.38
CA ASN A 347 15.60 14.75 -16.56
C ASN A 347 14.66 13.80 -17.35
N PRO A 348 13.49 14.26 -17.79
CA PRO A 348 12.54 13.46 -18.58
C PRO A 348 13.14 12.86 -19.85
N GLU A 349 14.04 13.57 -20.54
CA GLU A 349 14.74 13.07 -21.73
C GLU A 349 15.59 11.82 -21.41
N LYS A 350 16.27 11.82 -20.26
CA LYS A 350 17.05 10.66 -19.81
C LYS A 350 16.15 9.45 -19.53
N VAL A 351 15.00 9.68 -18.89
CA VAL A 351 14.00 8.62 -18.64
C VAL A 351 13.42 8.12 -19.97
N PHE A 352 13.11 8.99 -20.91
CA PHE A 352 12.65 8.63 -22.25
C PHE A 352 13.64 7.73 -22.99
N ASN A 353 14.93 8.11 -23.00
CA ASN A 353 15.99 7.33 -23.63
C ASN A 353 16.16 5.96 -22.99
N PHE A 354 16.11 5.88 -21.67
CA PHE A 354 16.10 4.62 -20.92
C PHE A 354 14.91 3.75 -21.30
N LEU A 355 13.68 4.29 -21.26
CA LEU A 355 12.47 3.55 -21.59
C LEU A 355 12.45 3.08 -23.05
N SER A 356 13.01 3.87 -23.97
CA SER A 356 13.12 3.50 -25.39
C SER A 356 13.97 2.25 -25.59
N SER A 357 15.02 2.08 -24.77
CA SER A 357 15.88 0.89 -24.80
C SER A 357 15.25 -0.26 -24.00
N PHE A 358 14.64 0.01 -22.86
CA PHE A 358 14.02 -1.01 -22.00
C PHE A 358 12.83 -1.70 -22.68
N LEU A 359 11.95 -0.93 -23.31
CA LEU A 359 10.68 -1.42 -23.89
C LEU A 359 10.82 -2.18 -25.21
N VAL A 360 12.03 -2.23 -25.79
CA VAL A 360 12.35 -3.09 -26.96
C VAL A 360 13.18 -4.32 -26.56
N ASN A 361 13.57 -4.45 -25.31
CA ASN A 361 14.37 -5.57 -24.82
C ASN A 361 13.47 -6.76 -24.51
N GLU A 362 13.60 -7.86 -25.28
CA GLU A 362 12.82 -9.09 -25.13
C GLU A 362 12.93 -9.74 -23.73
N LYS A 363 14.00 -9.44 -22.99
CA LYS A 363 14.16 -9.89 -21.61
C LYS A 363 13.04 -9.34 -20.71
N TYR A 364 12.56 -8.13 -20.97
CA TYR A 364 11.60 -7.39 -20.13
C TYR A 364 10.23 -7.20 -20.78
N VAL A 365 10.06 -7.63 -22.02
CA VAL A 365 8.83 -7.47 -22.78
C VAL A 365 8.24 -8.81 -23.17
N ASN A 366 6.91 -8.94 -23.10
CA ASN A 366 6.19 -10.14 -23.51
C ASN A 366 4.91 -9.76 -24.31
N GLU A 367 4.66 -10.44 -25.43
CA GLU A 367 3.55 -10.12 -26.34
C GLU A 367 2.16 -10.31 -25.72
N ASN A 368 2.00 -11.14 -24.70
CA ASN A 368 0.69 -11.56 -24.20
C ASN A 368 0.50 -11.32 -22.68
N HIS A 369 1.31 -10.48 -22.05
CA HIS A 369 1.32 -10.44 -20.58
C HIS A 369 0.15 -9.65 -19.98
N TRP A 370 -0.35 -8.65 -20.72
CA TRP A 370 -1.52 -7.87 -20.33
C TRP A 370 -2.47 -7.78 -21.53
N ASP A 371 -3.53 -8.57 -21.56
CA ASP A 371 -4.57 -8.60 -22.60
C ASP A 371 -5.31 -7.26 -22.82
N VAL A 372 -4.83 -6.20 -22.23
CA VAL A 372 -5.46 -4.93 -21.96
C VAL A 372 -5.33 -3.93 -23.11
N LEU A 373 -4.30 -4.08 -23.94
CA LEU A 373 -4.07 -3.14 -25.05
C LEU A 373 -4.80 -3.54 -26.34
N LYS A 374 -5.43 -4.71 -26.37
CA LYS A 374 -6.37 -5.06 -27.44
C LYS A 374 -7.71 -4.42 -27.10
N GLY A 375 -7.91 -3.22 -27.65
CA GLY A 375 -9.05 -2.35 -27.39
C GLY A 375 -10.39 -3.07 -27.29
N LYS A 376 -11.13 -2.76 -26.22
CA LYS A 376 -12.59 -2.71 -26.24
C LYS A 376 -13.01 -1.26 -26.27
#